data_03196c480d470f39f52aa1470b258562
#
_entry.id   03196c480d470f39f52aa1470b258562
#
_cell.length_a   1.000
_cell.length_b   1.000
_cell.length_c   1.000
_cell.angle_alpha   90.00
_cell.angle_beta   90.00
_cell.angle_gamma   90.00
#
_symmetry.space_group_name_H-M   'P 1'
#
loop_
_entity.id
_entity.type
_entity.pdbx_description
1 polymer ?
#
loop_
_entity_poly.entity_id
_entity_poly.type
_entity_poly.pdbx_seq_one_letter_code
_entity_poly.pdbx_strand_id
1 'polypeptide(L)'
;GIFFFFFWPTGAFKDFGARFMAYSFNALQKNHVKKVTIVTATSGDTGAAVASAFHNIQHINVFILYPKDRVSAFQEKQIAGLGDNIHALEIDGTFDDCQDIVKKCFGDKEFKTKLNLTSSNSVNFSRLIPQIIYYFEAYKRACMIGHSKISIIVPSGNFGNITGGV
;
A
#
# COMPACT_ATOMS: atom_id res chain seq x y z
N GLY A 1 20.45 14.92 12.36
CA GLY A 1 20.76 13.63 11.75
C GLY A 1 19.74 13.28 10.68
N ILE A 2 20.15 12.64 9.61
CA ILE A 2 19.26 12.14 8.56
C ILE A 2 19.07 10.66 8.84
N PHE A 3 17.82 10.21 8.96
CA PHE A 3 17.49 8.81 9.16
C PHE A 3 17.00 8.22 7.84
N PHE A 4 17.66 7.17 7.39
CA PHE A 4 17.26 6.43 6.19
C PHE A 4 16.62 5.11 6.60
N PHE A 5 15.44 4.82 6.06
CA PHE A 5 14.75 3.54 6.21
C PHE A 5 14.96 2.68 4.95
N PHE A 6 16.19 2.17 4.76
CA PHE A 6 16.58 1.46 3.53
C PHE A 6 16.26 -0.03 3.46
N PHE A 7 15.54 -0.59 4.42
CA PHE A 7 15.40 -2.05 4.52
C PHE A 7 14.07 -2.60 3.98
N TRP A 8 13.43 -1.86 3.08
CA TRP A 8 12.16 -2.28 2.51
C TRP A 8 12.37 -2.94 1.14
N PRO A 9 11.59 -4.00 0.77
CA PRO A 9 11.81 -4.71 -0.50
C PRO A 9 11.65 -3.85 -1.74
N THR A 10 10.74 -2.86 -1.72
CA THR A 10 10.51 -1.98 -2.87
C THR A 10 11.24 -0.64 -2.76
N GLY A 11 11.86 -0.36 -1.62
CA GLY A 11 12.50 0.92 -1.32
C GLY A 11 11.51 2.04 -0.97
N ALA A 12 10.22 1.74 -0.87
CA ALA A 12 9.20 2.72 -0.53
C ALA A 12 8.79 2.61 0.95
N PHE A 13 8.59 3.75 1.64
CA PHE A 13 8.09 3.77 3.01
C PHE A 13 6.72 3.08 3.16
N LYS A 14 5.99 2.93 2.07
CA LYS A 14 4.68 2.26 2.01
C LYS A 14 4.73 0.76 2.25
N ASP A 15 5.90 0.14 2.16
CA ASP A 15 6.10 -1.29 2.39
C ASP A 15 5.65 -1.72 3.79
N PHE A 16 5.97 -0.93 4.81
CA PHE A 16 5.62 -1.27 6.18
C PHE A 16 4.10 -1.37 6.38
N GLY A 17 3.36 -0.36 5.92
CA GLY A 17 1.90 -0.37 5.99
C GLY A 17 1.26 -1.47 5.15
N ALA A 18 1.78 -1.72 3.95
CA ALA A 18 1.30 -2.79 3.08
C ALA A 18 1.55 -4.18 3.70
N ARG A 19 2.73 -4.42 4.26
CA ARG A 19 3.09 -5.68 4.93
C ARG A 19 2.27 -5.90 6.19
N PHE A 20 2.11 -4.87 7.03
CA PHE A 20 1.25 -4.99 8.22
C PHE A 20 -0.17 -5.39 7.82
N MET A 21 -0.73 -4.75 6.79
CA MET A 21 -2.04 -5.10 6.26
C MET A 21 -2.07 -6.55 5.76
N ALA A 22 -1.07 -6.97 4.98
CA ALA A 22 -0.98 -8.32 4.43
C ALA A 22 -0.89 -9.39 5.53
N TYR A 23 -0.05 -9.19 6.54
CA TYR A 23 0.06 -10.10 7.69
C TYR A 23 -1.23 -10.15 8.52
N SER A 24 -1.87 -8.99 8.74
CA SER A 24 -3.14 -8.92 9.46
C SER A 24 -4.24 -9.68 8.71
N PHE A 25 -4.34 -9.50 7.41
CA PHE A 25 -5.28 -10.25 6.57
C PHE A 25 -5.00 -11.76 6.63
N ASN A 26 -3.75 -12.17 6.45
CA ASN A 26 -3.37 -13.58 6.52
C ASN A 26 -3.71 -14.21 7.88
N ALA A 27 -3.48 -13.49 8.98
CA ALA A 27 -3.80 -13.96 10.31
C ALA A 27 -5.31 -14.10 10.55
N LEU A 28 -6.10 -13.13 10.07
CA LEU A 28 -7.57 -13.15 10.19
C LEU A 28 -8.22 -14.19 9.28
N GLN A 29 -7.62 -14.46 8.12
CA GLN A 29 -8.14 -15.41 7.14
C GLN A 29 -7.88 -16.89 7.49
N LYS A 30 -7.02 -17.21 8.45
CA LYS A 30 -6.68 -18.60 8.82
C LYS A 30 -7.90 -19.50 9.09
N ASN A 31 -9.03 -18.90 9.50
CA ASN A 31 -10.27 -19.60 9.80
C ASN A 31 -11.39 -19.35 8.78
N HIS A 32 -11.12 -18.61 7.70
CA HIS A 32 -12.12 -18.23 6.71
C HIS A 32 -11.69 -18.65 5.30
N VAL A 33 -12.47 -19.54 4.68
CA VAL A 33 -12.21 -20.09 3.34
C VAL A 33 -12.57 -19.11 2.21
N LYS A 34 -13.19 -17.96 2.56
CA LYS A 34 -13.69 -17.03 1.55
C LYS A 34 -12.55 -16.21 0.93
N LYS A 35 -12.38 -16.31 -0.39
CA LYS A 35 -11.42 -15.49 -1.13
C LYS A 35 -11.72 -14.00 -0.95
N VAL A 36 -10.66 -13.20 -0.82
CA VAL A 36 -10.71 -11.73 -0.79
C VAL A 36 -10.07 -11.18 -2.07
N THR A 37 -10.71 -10.19 -2.66
CA THR A 37 -10.16 -9.48 -3.81
C THR A 37 -9.77 -8.07 -3.38
N ILE A 38 -8.51 -7.74 -3.53
CA ILE A 38 -7.99 -6.39 -3.30
C ILE A 38 -7.91 -5.68 -4.65
N VAL A 39 -8.49 -4.49 -4.73
CA VAL A 39 -8.34 -3.61 -5.90
C VAL A 39 -7.74 -2.29 -5.44
N THR A 40 -6.73 -1.84 -6.15
CA THR A 40 -6.02 -0.59 -5.84
C THR A 40 -5.61 0.14 -7.12
N ALA A 41 -5.71 1.46 -7.11
CA ALA A 41 -5.08 2.31 -8.10
C ALA A 41 -3.73 2.83 -7.58
N THR A 42 -2.74 2.92 -8.45
CA THR A 42 -1.42 3.38 -8.09
C THR A 42 -0.82 4.32 -9.13
N SER A 43 -0.01 5.25 -8.66
CA SER A 43 0.91 6.05 -9.48
C SER A 43 2.36 5.55 -9.39
N GLY A 44 2.58 4.36 -8.79
CA GLY A 44 3.89 3.73 -8.65
C GLY A 44 4.09 3.01 -7.31
N ASP A 45 4.65 3.67 -6.30
CA ASP A 45 5.11 3.08 -5.04
C ASP A 45 4.06 2.28 -4.26
N THR A 46 2.80 2.73 -4.26
CA THR A 46 1.73 2.00 -3.58
C THR A 46 1.50 0.64 -4.21
N GLY A 47 1.47 0.59 -5.55
CA GLY A 47 1.31 -0.66 -6.28
C GLY A 47 2.45 -1.63 -6.03
N ALA A 48 3.69 -1.17 -6.11
CA ALA A 48 4.87 -1.97 -5.82
C ALA A 48 4.86 -2.53 -4.39
N ALA A 49 4.58 -1.69 -3.39
CA ALA A 49 4.50 -2.11 -1.99
C ALA A 49 3.39 -3.15 -1.76
N VAL A 50 2.20 -2.94 -2.35
CA VAL A 50 1.07 -3.86 -2.24
C VAL A 50 1.36 -5.17 -2.96
N ALA A 51 1.89 -5.12 -4.18
CA ALA A 51 2.28 -6.31 -4.93
C ALA A 51 3.26 -7.17 -4.12
N SER A 52 4.35 -6.57 -3.64
CA SER A 52 5.35 -7.26 -2.82
C SER A 52 4.78 -7.82 -1.51
N ALA A 53 3.90 -7.08 -0.84
CA ALA A 53 3.37 -7.48 0.46
C ALA A 53 2.37 -8.63 0.39
N PHE A 54 1.55 -8.67 -0.67
CA PHE A 54 0.47 -9.66 -0.83
C PHE A 54 0.82 -10.82 -1.75
N HIS A 55 2.01 -10.79 -2.39
CA HIS A 55 2.46 -11.88 -3.25
C HIS A 55 2.48 -13.21 -2.50
N ASN A 56 1.91 -14.24 -3.11
CA ASN A 56 1.78 -15.61 -2.57
C ASN A 56 0.98 -15.74 -1.27
N ILE A 57 0.17 -14.75 -0.89
CA ILE A 57 -0.78 -14.94 0.22
C ILE A 57 -2.01 -15.71 -0.29
N GLN A 58 -2.27 -16.85 0.34
CA GLN A 58 -3.39 -17.71 -0.02
C GLN A 58 -4.74 -17.01 0.16
N HIS A 59 -5.69 -17.34 -0.71
CA HIS A 59 -7.06 -16.80 -0.71
C HIS A 59 -7.19 -15.30 -0.94
N ILE A 60 -6.12 -14.62 -1.37
CA ILE A 60 -6.15 -13.21 -1.73
C ILE A 60 -5.76 -13.05 -3.20
N ASN A 61 -6.59 -12.37 -3.98
CA ASN A 61 -6.24 -11.86 -5.30
C ASN A 61 -6.06 -10.35 -5.24
N VAL A 62 -5.05 -9.84 -5.93
CA VAL A 62 -4.74 -8.41 -5.95
C VAL A 62 -4.76 -7.90 -7.38
N PHE A 63 -5.60 -6.92 -7.63
CA PHE A 63 -5.66 -6.20 -8.91
C PHE A 63 -5.11 -4.79 -8.70
N ILE A 64 -4.06 -4.45 -9.45
CA ILE A 64 -3.36 -3.17 -9.35
C ILE A 64 -3.52 -2.43 -10.67
N LEU A 65 -4.29 -1.35 -10.65
CA LEU A 65 -4.51 -0.50 -11.80
C LEU A 65 -3.47 0.63 -11.80
N TYR A 66 -2.80 0.80 -12.92
CA TYR A 66 -1.84 1.89 -13.09
C TYR A 66 -1.96 2.51 -14.49
N PRO A 67 -1.70 3.82 -14.64
CA PRO A 67 -1.82 4.49 -15.91
C PRO A 67 -0.64 4.15 -16.81
N LYS A 68 -0.95 3.88 -18.08
CA LYS A 68 0.02 3.58 -19.13
C LYS A 68 1.06 4.71 -19.25
N ASP A 69 2.33 4.34 -19.40
CA ASP A 69 3.46 5.26 -19.57
C ASP A 69 3.59 6.36 -18.49
N ARG A 70 2.95 6.18 -17.31
CA ARG A 70 2.95 7.15 -16.21
C ARG A 70 3.60 6.64 -14.92
N VAL A 71 4.07 5.41 -14.94
CA VAL A 71 4.90 4.81 -13.88
C VAL A 71 6.30 4.58 -14.43
N SER A 72 7.32 4.61 -13.58
CA SER A 72 8.67 4.30 -14.06
C SER A 72 8.80 2.83 -14.45
N ALA A 73 9.67 2.50 -15.41
CA ALA A 73 9.92 1.11 -15.80
C ALA A 73 10.32 0.21 -14.63
N PHE A 74 10.98 0.77 -13.63
CA PHE A 74 11.32 0.06 -12.39
C PHE A 74 10.08 -0.28 -11.57
N GLN A 75 9.19 0.69 -11.36
CA GLN A 75 7.94 0.48 -10.64
C GLN A 75 7.00 -0.46 -11.37
N GLU A 76 6.89 -0.32 -12.69
CA GLU A 76 6.11 -1.23 -13.53
C GLU A 76 6.59 -2.68 -13.37
N LYS A 77 7.90 -2.91 -13.45
CA LYS A 77 8.49 -4.23 -13.23
C LYS A 77 8.18 -4.79 -11.83
N GLN A 78 8.17 -3.95 -10.81
CA GLN A 78 7.81 -4.36 -9.44
C GLN A 78 6.33 -4.71 -9.29
N ILE A 79 5.46 -4.10 -10.10
CA ILE A 79 4.01 -4.35 -10.07
C ILE A 79 3.64 -5.56 -10.94
N ALA A 80 4.12 -5.58 -12.18
CA ALA A 80 3.72 -6.56 -13.19
C ALA A 80 4.57 -7.84 -13.21
N GLY A 81 5.76 -7.80 -12.58
CA GLY A 81 6.72 -8.90 -12.68
C GLY A 81 6.50 -10.07 -11.72
N LEU A 82 5.57 -10.00 -10.78
CA LEU A 82 5.40 -11.03 -9.75
C LEU A 82 4.50 -12.19 -10.19
N GLY A 83 3.43 -11.92 -10.92
CA GLY A 83 2.47 -12.96 -11.34
C GLY A 83 1.67 -13.56 -10.18
N ASP A 84 1.30 -14.83 -10.30
CA ASP A 84 0.52 -15.61 -9.33
C ASP A 84 -0.82 -14.93 -8.97
N ASN A 85 -0.97 -14.50 -7.74
CA ASN A 85 -2.17 -13.82 -7.23
C ASN A 85 -2.14 -12.29 -7.43
N ILE A 86 -1.10 -11.75 -8.08
CA ILE A 86 -0.95 -10.33 -8.39
C ILE A 86 -1.27 -10.10 -9.87
N HIS A 87 -2.28 -9.30 -10.13
CA HIS A 87 -2.75 -8.96 -11.47
C HIS A 87 -2.54 -7.46 -11.70
N ALA A 88 -1.57 -7.13 -12.55
CA ALA A 88 -1.30 -5.76 -12.96
C ALA A 88 -2.16 -5.41 -14.17
N LEU A 89 -2.88 -4.30 -14.11
CA LEU A 89 -3.76 -3.81 -15.16
C LEU A 89 -3.29 -2.42 -15.61
N GLU A 90 -2.70 -2.38 -16.78
CA GLU A 90 -2.36 -1.13 -17.44
C GLU A 90 -3.62 -0.48 -18.02
N ILE A 91 -3.87 0.76 -17.67
CA ILE A 91 -5.03 1.54 -18.10
C ILE A 91 -4.57 2.62 -19.06
N ASP A 92 -5.16 2.66 -20.24
CA ASP A 92 -4.95 3.74 -21.21
C ASP A 92 -5.71 4.99 -20.74
N GLY A 93 -5.07 5.76 -19.86
CA GLY A 93 -5.65 6.92 -19.19
C GLY A 93 -4.73 7.49 -18.13
N THR A 94 -5.33 8.27 -17.24
CA THR A 94 -4.66 8.95 -16.13
C THR A 94 -4.74 8.14 -14.83
N PHE A 95 -4.05 8.59 -13.80
CA PHE A 95 -4.21 8.03 -12.46
C PHE A 95 -5.63 8.24 -11.91
N ASP A 96 -6.26 9.36 -12.25
CA ASP A 96 -7.64 9.64 -11.84
C ASP A 96 -8.62 8.68 -12.53
N ASP A 97 -8.39 8.30 -13.78
CA ASP A 97 -9.17 7.26 -14.46
C ASP A 97 -9.04 5.90 -13.76
N CYS A 98 -7.84 5.53 -13.34
CA CYS A 98 -7.62 4.32 -12.53
C CYS A 98 -8.40 4.38 -11.21
N GLN A 99 -8.39 5.53 -10.53
CA GLN A 99 -9.15 5.72 -9.28
C GLN A 99 -10.65 5.65 -9.50
N ASP A 100 -11.15 6.20 -10.59
CA ASP A 100 -12.58 6.18 -10.91
C ASP A 100 -13.07 4.77 -11.23
N ILE A 101 -12.27 3.96 -11.90
CA ILE A 101 -12.56 2.53 -12.09
C ILE A 101 -12.69 1.84 -10.72
N VAL A 102 -11.72 2.06 -9.82
CA VAL A 102 -11.76 1.50 -8.46
C VAL A 102 -13.00 1.96 -7.71
N LYS A 103 -13.35 3.27 -7.76
CA LYS A 103 -14.56 3.80 -7.12
C LYS A 103 -15.83 3.13 -7.67
N LYS A 104 -15.93 2.94 -8.98
CA LYS A 104 -17.06 2.24 -9.63
C LYS A 104 -17.18 0.80 -9.13
N CYS A 105 -16.07 0.06 -9.01
CA CYS A 105 -16.07 -1.29 -8.46
C CYS A 105 -16.60 -1.33 -7.02
N PHE A 106 -16.27 -0.34 -6.19
CA PHE A 106 -16.76 -0.24 -4.81
C PHE A 106 -18.20 0.28 -4.70
N GLY A 107 -18.66 1.06 -5.68
CA GLY A 107 -20.03 1.57 -5.79
C GLY A 107 -21.05 0.49 -6.16
N ASP A 108 -20.63 -0.52 -6.89
CA ASP A 108 -21.45 -1.67 -7.25
C ASP A 108 -21.53 -2.67 -6.08
N LYS A 109 -22.69 -2.69 -5.41
CA LYS A 109 -22.90 -3.54 -4.21
C LYS A 109 -22.85 -5.04 -4.54
N GLU A 110 -23.38 -5.44 -5.67
CA GLU A 110 -23.39 -6.84 -6.09
C GLU A 110 -21.97 -7.31 -6.38
N PHE A 111 -21.23 -6.55 -7.19
CA PHE A 111 -19.84 -6.81 -7.52
C PHE A 111 -18.95 -6.87 -6.28
N LYS A 112 -19.09 -5.88 -5.39
CA LYS A 112 -18.35 -5.82 -4.12
C LYS A 112 -18.60 -7.06 -3.25
N THR A 113 -19.85 -7.49 -3.13
CA THR A 113 -20.22 -8.64 -2.30
C THR A 113 -19.77 -9.95 -2.91
N LYS A 114 -19.96 -10.12 -4.22
CA LYS A 114 -19.58 -11.34 -4.96
C LYS A 114 -18.10 -11.61 -4.88
N LEU A 115 -17.27 -10.59 -5.01
CA LEU A 115 -15.81 -10.70 -4.99
C LEU A 115 -15.19 -10.51 -3.60
N ASN A 116 -15.99 -10.23 -2.59
CA ASN A 116 -15.49 -9.85 -1.26
C ASN A 116 -14.41 -8.75 -1.37
N LEU A 117 -14.80 -7.66 -2.02
CA LEU A 117 -13.89 -6.62 -2.48
C LEU A 117 -13.41 -5.74 -1.34
N THR A 118 -12.11 -5.50 -1.27
CA THR A 118 -11.48 -4.54 -0.36
C THR A 118 -10.43 -3.70 -1.08
N SER A 119 -10.05 -2.59 -0.48
CA SER A 119 -9.02 -1.70 -1.03
C SER A 119 -7.78 -1.68 -0.16
N SER A 120 -6.63 -1.57 -0.80
CA SER A 120 -5.35 -1.31 -0.13
C SER A 120 -4.82 0.11 -0.39
N ASN A 121 -5.67 1.04 -0.81
CA ASN A 121 -5.30 2.44 -0.95
C ASN A 121 -5.01 3.10 0.40
N SER A 122 -4.40 4.30 0.38
CA SER A 122 -3.98 5.04 1.57
C SER A 122 -5.11 5.41 2.54
N VAL A 123 -6.37 5.39 2.08
CA VAL A 123 -7.55 5.61 2.92
C VAL A 123 -7.88 4.42 3.83
N ASN A 124 -7.24 3.27 3.64
CA ASN A 124 -7.47 2.10 4.48
C ASN A 124 -6.70 2.24 5.80
N PHE A 125 -7.41 2.25 6.93
CA PHE A 125 -6.84 2.40 8.26
C PHE A 125 -5.76 1.37 8.60
N SER A 126 -5.89 0.15 8.12
CA SER A 126 -4.87 -0.90 8.33
C SER A 126 -3.52 -0.57 7.67
N ARG A 127 -3.50 0.39 6.75
CA ARG A 127 -2.27 0.93 6.17
C ARG A 127 -1.77 2.21 6.85
N LEU A 128 -2.67 2.99 7.43
CA LEU A 128 -2.32 4.25 8.11
C LEU A 128 -1.73 4.01 9.49
N ILE A 129 -2.42 3.21 10.31
CA ILE A 129 -2.03 2.95 11.71
C ILE A 129 -0.56 2.52 11.84
N PRO A 130 -0.04 1.56 11.07
CA PRO A 130 1.34 1.14 11.23
C PRO A 130 2.37 2.22 10.87
N GLN A 131 1.99 3.27 10.13
CA GLN A 131 2.90 4.35 9.79
C GLN A 131 3.23 5.26 11.00
N ILE A 132 2.44 5.22 12.05
CA ILE A 132 2.72 5.88 13.33
C ILE A 132 4.09 5.48 13.86
N ILE A 133 4.53 4.24 13.64
CA ILE A 133 5.79 3.72 14.16
C ILE A 133 7.02 4.51 13.67
N TYR A 134 6.96 5.12 12.49
CA TYR A 134 8.04 5.94 11.97
C TYR A 134 8.33 7.14 12.88
N TYR A 135 7.29 7.75 13.42
CA TYR A 135 7.39 8.91 14.31
C TYR A 135 7.91 8.51 15.68
N PHE A 136 7.45 7.39 16.23
CA PHE A 136 7.98 6.85 17.48
C PHE A 136 9.46 6.49 17.37
N GLU A 137 9.86 5.83 16.28
CA GLU A 137 11.26 5.45 16.06
C GLU A 137 12.14 6.69 15.85
N ALA A 138 11.67 7.69 15.11
CA ALA A 138 12.39 8.95 14.91
C ALA A 138 12.58 9.68 16.23
N TYR A 139 11.53 9.78 17.05
CA TYR A 139 11.60 10.41 18.38
C TYR A 139 12.53 9.66 19.31
N LYS A 140 12.40 8.34 19.41
CA LYS A 140 13.28 7.49 20.21
C LYS A 140 14.75 7.71 19.86
N ARG A 141 15.10 7.70 18.58
CA ARG A 141 16.48 7.93 18.13
C ARG A 141 16.96 9.34 18.47
N ALA A 142 16.11 10.35 18.36
CA ALA A 142 16.47 11.71 18.77
C ALA A 142 16.76 11.79 20.27
N CYS A 143 15.93 11.15 21.11
CA CYS A 143 16.16 11.08 22.56
C CYS A 143 17.49 10.38 22.91
N MET A 144 17.82 9.31 22.19
CA MET A 144 19.09 8.57 22.42
C MET A 144 20.34 9.42 22.15
N ILE A 145 20.25 10.45 21.32
CA ILE A 145 21.34 11.40 21.03
C ILE A 145 21.18 12.73 21.76
N GLY A 146 20.33 12.78 22.80
CA GLY A 146 20.16 13.93 23.70
C GLY A 146 19.20 15.02 23.25
N HIS A 147 18.36 14.77 22.23
CA HIS A 147 17.35 15.74 21.79
C HIS A 147 15.97 15.40 22.34
N SER A 148 15.36 16.32 23.10
CA SER A 148 13.99 16.20 23.65
C SER A 148 12.93 16.85 22.76
N LYS A 149 13.34 17.72 21.83
CA LYS A 149 12.47 18.38 20.87
C LYS A 149 12.98 18.12 19.47
N ILE A 150 12.10 17.67 18.57
CA ILE A 150 12.44 17.37 17.18
C ILE A 150 11.43 18.03 16.23
N SER A 151 11.91 18.37 15.06
CA SER A 151 11.07 18.76 13.92
C SER A 151 11.22 17.67 12.86
N ILE A 152 10.10 17.15 12.37
CA ILE A 152 10.08 16.10 11.36
C ILE A 152 9.62 16.70 10.04
N ILE A 153 10.45 16.60 9.00
CA ILE A 153 10.12 17.03 7.65
C ILE A 153 9.68 15.80 6.87
N VAL A 154 8.43 15.81 6.39
CA VAL A 154 7.81 14.67 5.73
C VAL A 154 7.42 15.06 4.30
N PRO A 155 8.14 14.61 3.27
CA PRO A 155 7.67 14.72 1.89
C PRO A 155 6.37 13.94 1.74
N SER A 156 5.30 14.58 1.28
CA SER A 156 3.98 13.94 1.25
C SER A 156 3.18 14.40 0.04
N GLY A 157 2.65 13.44 -0.73
CA GLY A 157 1.67 13.67 -1.79
C GLY A 157 0.23 13.44 -1.28
N ASN A 158 -0.08 12.22 -0.86
CA ASN A 158 -1.41 11.81 -0.41
C ASN A 158 -1.61 11.96 1.11
N PHE A 159 -0.73 12.62 1.80
CA PHE A 159 -0.76 12.91 3.24
C PHE A 159 -0.89 11.69 4.19
N GLY A 160 -0.94 10.46 3.70
CA GLY A 160 -1.07 9.27 4.51
C GLY A 160 0.09 9.09 5.51
N ASN A 161 1.32 9.41 5.09
CA ASN A 161 2.49 9.34 5.96
C ASN A 161 2.47 10.42 7.06
N ILE A 162 2.05 11.64 6.76
CA ILE A 162 1.98 12.72 7.75
C ILE A 162 0.83 12.51 8.73
N THR A 163 -0.30 11.94 8.27
CA THR A 163 -1.45 11.62 9.13
C THR A 163 -1.08 10.65 10.25
N GLY A 164 -0.09 9.80 10.05
CA GLY A 164 0.42 8.92 11.10
C GLY A 164 1.18 9.65 12.21
N GLY A 165 1.57 10.92 12.01
CA GLY A 165 2.33 11.72 12.97
C GLY A 165 1.50 12.78 13.70
N VAL A 166 0.24 12.92 13.36
CA VAL A 166 -0.73 13.85 14.00
C VAL A 166 -1.62 13.08 14.94
#